data_6dbc4618e257ce0a8adde9eb278a1fc8
#
_entry.id   6dbc4618e257ce0a8adde9eb278a1fc8
#
_cell.length_a   1.000
_cell.length_b   1.000
_cell.length_c   1.000
_cell.angle_alpha   90.00
_cell.angle_beta   90.00
_cell.angle_gamma   90.00
#
_symmetry.space_group_name_H-M   'P 1'
#
loop_
_entity.id
_entity.type
_entity.pdbx_description
1 polymer ?
#
loop_
_entity_poly.entity_id
_entity_poly.type
_entity_poly.pdbx_seq_one_letter_code
_entity_poly.pdbx_strand_id
1 'polypeptide(L)'
;MREDLLRYLGLKDVLRAGWVRAGVVSPESVAAHSWGMAVLALKLCPPELDLLRVLQLCLVHDLPEVVVGDLTPHDDVSTKAEDERRAMGDLAPEWLHLLDEYTAQATAEAVFVKSLDKLDMGLQAMRYEHAQGMDLSEFLNSARNAVGEPFRGLLDDCEE
;
A
#
# COMPACT_ATOMS: atom_id res chain seq x y z
N MET A 1 -3.85 -22.60 12.87
CA MET A 1 -4.68 -22.42 11.64
C MET A 1 -5.82 -21.41 11.84
N ARG A 2 -6.89 -21.69 12.64
CA ARG A 2 -8.02 -20.72 12.79
C ARG A 2 -7.56 -19.39 13.39
N GLU A 3 -6.72 -19.42 14.39
CA GLU A 3 -6.19 -18.21 15.03
C GLU A 3 -5.34 -17.38 14.07
N ASP A 4 -4.51 -18.02 13.26
CA ASP A 4 -3.69 -17.34 12.25
C ASP A 4 -4.57 -16.64 11.20
N LEU A 5 -5.62 -17.33 10.71
CA LEU A 5 -6.58 -16.74 9.79
C LEU A 5 -7.30 -15.52 10.39
N LEU A 6 -7.66 -15.59 11.68
CA LEU A 6 -8.27 -14.45 12.36
C LEU A 6 -7.29 -13.28 12.51
N ARG A 7 -6.01 -13.55 12.77
CA ARG A 7 -4.97 -12.52 12.82
C ARG A 7 -4.80 -11.84 11.47
N TYR A 8 -4.73 -12.59 10.35
CA TYR A 8 -4.63 -11.99 9.01
C TYR A 8 -5.79 -11.03 8.72
N LEU A 9 -7.02 -11.43 9.09
CA LEU A 9 -8.22 -10.61 8.90
C LEU A 9 -8.22 -9.33 9.77
N GLY A 10 -7.40 -9.27 10.81
CA GLY A 10 -7.19 -8.08 11.64
C GLY A 10 -6.66 -6.87 10.88
N LEU A 11 -6.05 -7.06 9.71
CA LEU A 11 -5.62 -5.96 8.85
C LEU A 11 -6.78 -5.05 8.41
N LYS A 12 -8.01 -5.56 8.45
CA LYS A 12 -9.22 -4.77 8.19
C LYS A 12 -9.47 -3.68 9.24
N ASP A 13 -8.90 -3.85 10.43
CA ASP A 13 -9.11 -2.94 11.57
C ASP A 13 -7.93 -1.96 11.72
N VAL A 14 -6.84 -2.17 11.00
CA VAL A 14 -5.67 -1.26 10.98
C VAL A 14 -5.95 -0.11 10.01
N LEU A 15 -6.13 1.10 10.56
CA LEU A 15 -6.37 2.29 9.73
C LEU A 15 -5.06 2.83 9.18
N ARG A 16 -5.11 3.39 7.97
CA ARG A 16 -3.97 4.08 7.35
C ARG A 16 -3.64 5.34 8.16
N ALA A 17 -2.51 5.32 8.87
CA ALA A 17 -2.11 6.36 9.83
C ALA A 17 -1.93 7.74 9.17
N GLY A 18 -1.52 7.78 7.91
CA GLY A 18 -1.42 9.01 7.13
C GLY A 18 -2.76 9.75 7.02
N TRP A 19 -3.85 9.03 6.72
CA TRP A 19 -5.19 9.61 6.64
C TRP A 19 -5.73 10.04 8.00
N VAL A 20 -5.46 9.23 9.05
CA VAL A 20 -5.82 9.61 10.44
C VAL A 20 -5.11 10.90 10.83
N ARG A 21 -3.82 11.02 10.55
CA ARG A 21 -3.02 12.23 10.81
C ARG A 21 -3.55 13.46 10.06
N ALA A 22 -3.96 13.27 8.81
CA ALA A 22 -4.52 14.35 7.99
C ALA A 22 -5.95 14.74 8.40
N GLY A 23 -6.59 14.03 9.31
CA GLY A 23 -7.95 14.33 9.77
C GLY A 23 -9.05 13.85 8.83
N VAL A 24 -8.75 12.88 7.94
CA VAL A 24 -9.77 12.28 7.06
C VAL A 24 -10.86 11.63 7.90
N VAL A 25 -12.11 11.95 7.60
CA VAL A 25 -13.27 11.30 8.23
C VAL A 25 -13.47 9.91 7.64
N SER A 26 -13.56 8.90 8.50
CA SER A 26 -13.70 7.49 8.10
C SER A 26 -12.57 7.05 7.14
N PRO A 27 -11.31 7.12 7.57
CA PRO A 27 -10.17 6.72 6.74
C PRO A 27 -10.22 5.23 6.42
N GLU A 28 -9.67 4.86 5.27
CA GLU A 28 -9.58 3.47 4.87
C GLU A 28 -8.65 2.67 5.81
N SER A 29 -8.86 1.35 5.83
CA SER A 29 -7.92 0.41 6.44
C SER A 29 -6.78 0.04 5.48
N VAL A 30 -5.69 -0.51 6.04
CA VAL A 30 -4.59 -1.08 5.25
C VAL A 30 -5.09 -2.21 4.34
N ALA A 31 -6.07 -3.01 4.79
CA ALA A 31 -6.68 -4.03 3.93
C ALA A 31 -7.46 -3.42 2.75
N ALA A 32 -8.12 -2.29 2.92
CA ALA A 32 -8.81 -1.60 1.83
C ALA A 32 -7.82 -1.03 0.79
N HIS A 33 -6.69 -0.46 1.26
CA HIS A 33 -5.57 -0.06 0.43
C HIS A 33 -5.01 -1.25 -0.39
N SER A 34 -4.69 -2.37 0.24
CA SER A 34 -4.19 -3.57 -0.44
C SER A 34 -5.19 -4.09 -1.50
N TRP A 35 -6.50 -4.01 -1.21
CA TRP A 35 -7.55 -4.33 -2.18
C TRP A 35 -7.55 -3.35 -3.36
N GLY A 36 -7.42 -2.05 -3.10
CA GLY A 36 -7.32 -1.01 -4.13
C GLY A 36 -6.16 -1.29 -5.08
N MET A 37 -4.97 -1.54 -4.53
CA MET A 37 -3.79 -1.91 -5.30
C MET A 37 -4.01 -3.16 -6.17
N ALA A 38 -4.66 -4.20 -5.63
CA ALA A 38 -4.94 -5.43 -6.38
C ALA A 38 -5.91 -5.17 -7.56
N VAL A 39 -6.91 -4.29 -7.39
CA VAL A 39 -7.82 -3.88 -8.48
C VAL A 39 -7.07 -3.06 -9.54
N LEU A 40 -6.19 -2.13 -9.13
CA LEU A 40 -5.34 -1.39 -10.06
C LEU A 40 -4.41 -2.34 -10.82
N ALA A 41 -3.84 -3.35 -10.15
CA ALA A 41 -3.01 -4.36 -10.78
C ALA A 41 -3.75 -5.14 -11.88
N LEU A 42 -4.99 -5.56 -11.63
CA LEU A 42 -5.82 -6.24 -12.64
C LEU A 42 -6.04 -5.39 -13.89
N LYS A 43 -6.05 -4.07 -13.76
CA LYS A 43 -6.28 -3.15 -14.87
C LYS A 43 -5.02 -2.71 -15.59
N LEU A 44 -3.92 -2.55 -14.85
CA LEU A 44 -2.73 -1.83 -15.30
C LEU A 44 -1.49 -2.72 -15.47
N CYS A 45 -1.54 -4.00 -15.02
CA CYS A 45 -0.38 -4.89 -15.09
C CYS A 45 0.06 -5.11 -16.55
N PRO A 46 1.32 -4.80 -16.88
CA PRO A 46 1.88 -5.08 -18.17
C PRO A 46 1.89 -6.59 -18.47
N PRO A 47 1.68 -7.00 -19.74
CA PRO A 47 1.56 -8.42 -20.09
C PRO A 47 2.87 -9.22 -19.89
N GLU A 48 4.01 -8.55 -19.77
CA GLU A 48 5.32 -9.17 -19.51
C GLU A 48 5.55 -9.51 -18.04
N LEU A 49 4.71 -9.00 -17.11
CA LEU A 49 4.80 -9.32 -15.70
C LEU A 49 3.89 -10.48 -15.30
N ASP A 50 4.30 -11.24 -14.30
CA ASP A 50 3.47 -12.28 -13.70
C ASP A 50 2.37 -11.63 -12.81
N LEU A 51 1.16 -11.53 -13.37
CA LEU A 51 0.01 -10.95 -12.67
C LEU A 51 -0.29 -11.66 -11.33
N LEU A 52 -0.11 -12.99 -11.26
CA LEU A 52 -0.32 -13.72 -10.01
C LEU A 52 0.69 -13.25 -8.95
N ARG A 53 1.94 -13.09 -9.34
CA ARG A 53 2.98 -12.57 -8.45
C ARG A 53 2.69 -11.15 -7.99
N VAL A 54 2.30 -10.28 -8.92
CA VAL A 54 1.88 -8.90 -8.62
C VAL A 54 0.74 -8.87 -7.59
N LEU A 55 -0.31 -9.69 -7.78
CA LEU A 55 -1.44 -9.77 -6.84
C LEU A 55 -1.02 -10.28 -5.45
N GLN A 56 -0.14 -11.29 -5.40
CA GLN A 56 0.40 -11.78 -4.13
C GLN A 56 1.14 -10.66 -3.38
N LEU A 57 2.00 -9.91 -4.06
CA LEU A 57 2.72 -8.79 -3.47
C LEU A 57 1.77 -7.68 -3.00
N CYS A 58 0.77 -7.29 -3.80
CA CYS A 58 -0.24 -6.30 -3.40
C CYS A 58 -0.98 -6.69 -2.12
N LEU A 59 -1.31 -7.96 -1.94
CA LEU A 59 -2.10 -8.43 -0.79
C LEU A 59 -1.27 -8.65 0.47
N VAL A 60 0.04 -8.88 0.34
CA VAL A 60 0.88 -9.38 1.43
C VAL A 60 1.87 -8.34 1.96
N HIS A 61 2.23 -7.31 1.15
CA HIS A 61 3.32 -6.40 1.49
C HIS A 61 3.14 -5.66 2.83
N ASP A 62 1.90 -5.29 3.19
CA ASP A 62 1.55 -4.60 4.43
C ASP A 62 0.90 -5.53 5.49
N LEU A 63 0.85 -6.86 5.24
CA LEU A 63 0.29 -7.80 6.21
C LEU A 63 0.97 -7.73 7.60
N PRO A 64 2.28 -7.49 7.73
CA PRO A 64 2.93 -7.32 9.03
C PRO A 64 2.34 -6.19 9.88
N GLU A 65 1.68 -5.20 9.27
CA GLU A 65 1.09 -4.07 9.97
C GLU A 65 -0.06 -4.46 10.90
N VAL A 66 -0.61 -5.67 10.77
CA VAL A 66 -1.54 -6.21 11.76
C VAL A 66 -0.88 -6.36 13.15
N VAL A 67 0.45 -6.46 13.20
CA VAL A 67 1.24 -6.59 14.44
C VAL A 67 1.91 -5.28 14.81
N VAL A 68 2.54 -4.61 13.85
CA VAL A 68 3.36 -3.40 14.11
C VAL A 68 2.57 -2.10 13.92
N GLY A 69 1.41 -2.13 13.27
CA GLY A 69 0.62 -0.95 12.89
C GLY A 69 1.16 -0.28 11.61
N ASP A 70 0.33 0.57 11.01
CA ASP A 70 0.75 1.43 9.90
C ASP A 70 1.60 2.59 10.47
N LEU A 71 2.79 2.81 9.88
CA LEU A 71 3.71 3.88 10.26
C LEU A 71 3.89 4.85 9.10
N THR A 72 3.81 6.15 9.41
CA THR A 72 4.04 7.23 8.46
C THR A 72 5.50 7.66 8.46
N PRO A 73 5.97 8.41 7.43
CA PRO A 73 7.32 9.01 7.44
C PRO A 73 7.58 10.00 8.60
N HIS A 74 6.53 10.40 9.33
CA HIS A 74 6.63 11.27 10.52
C HIS A 74 6.87 10.51 11.81
N ASP A 75 6.74 9.17 11.77
CA ASP A 75 7.01 8.29 12.91
C ASP A 75 8.49 7.87 12.93
N ASP A 76 8.95 7.27 14.02
CA ASP A 76 10.27 6.63 14.03
C ASP A 76 10.22 5.34 13.20
N VAL A 77 10.79 5.39 12.01
CA VAL A 77 10.84 4.27 11.07
C VAL A 77 12.22 3.59 11.04
N SER A 78 13.09 3.90 11.97
CA SER A 78 14.49 3.40 11.98
C SER A 78 14.57 1.88 12.05
N THR A 79 13.61 1.20 12.70
CA THR A 79 13.52 -0.25 12.82
C THR A 79 12.37 -0.87 12.02
N LYS A 80 11.61 -0.05 11.26
CA LYS A 80 10.36 -0.50 10.59
C LYS A 80 10.57 -1.79 9.80
N ALA A 81 11.56 -1.84 8.92
CA ALA A 81 11.80 -2.99 8.07
C ALA A 81 12.16 -4.27 8.85
N GLU A 82 12.91 -4.14 9.95
CA GLU A 82 13.28 -5.27 10.82
C GLU A 82 12.06 -5.76 11.61
N ASP A 83 11.24 -4.83 12.12
CA ASP A 83 10.05 -5.14 12.90
C ASP A 83 8.97 -5.80 12.03
N GLU A 84 8.73 -5.29 10.82
CA GLU A 84 7.83 -5.90 9.84
C GLU A 84 8.31 -7.29 9.42
N ARG A 85 9.60 -7.45 9.14
CA ARG A 85 10.16 -8.74 8.76
C ARG A 85 10.04 -9.77 9.89
N ARG A 86 10.27 -9.36 11.15
CA ARG A 86 10.08 -10.22 12.32
C ARG A 86 8.60 -10.59 12.49
N ALA A 87 7.71 -9.58 12.42
CA ALA A 87 6.27 -9.78 12.52
C ALA A 87 5.76 -10.76 11.45
N MET A 88 6.23 -10.62 10.19
CA MET A 88 5.88 -11.54 9.10
C MET A 88 6.38 -12.96 9.35
N GLY A 89 7.61 -13.11 9.86
CA GLY A 89 8.18 -14.41 10.20
C GLY A 89 7.38 -15.16 11.27
N ASP A 90 6.79 -14.42 12.22
CA ASP A 90 5.93 -14.99 13.27
C ASP A 90 4.49 -15.20 12.81
N LEU A 91 3.99 -14.35 11.90
CA LEU A 91 2.60 -14.33 11.47
C LEU A 91 2.34 -15.30 10.31
N ALA A 92 3.18 -15.24 9.27
CA ALA A 92 3.03 -15.96 8.02
C ALA A 92 4.41 -16.30 7.40
N PRO A 93 5.19 -17.19 8.01
CA PRO A 93 6.54 -17.51 7.56
C PRO A 93 6.60 -18.00 6.11
N GLU A 94 5.53 -18.62 5.62
CA GLU A 94 5.40 -19.07 4.22
C GLU A 94 5.39 -17.92 3.21
N TRP A 95 5.04 -16.69 3.63
CA TRP A 95 5.00 -15.49 2.78
C TRP A 95 6.14 -14.50 3.04
N LEU A 96 7.08 -14.84 3.94
CA LEU A 96 8.23 -13.99 4.25
C LEU A 96 9.05 -13.64 3.00
N HIS A 97 9.16 -14.58 2.07
CA HIS A 97 9.87 -14.36 0.80
C HIS A 97 9.20 -13.30 -0.10
N LEU A 98 7.86 -13.11 0.00
CA LEU A 98 7.14 -12.06 -0.71
C LEU A 98 7.44 -10.68 -0.12
N LEU A 99 7.48 -10.59 1.21
CA LEU A 99 7.86 -9.36 1.89
C LEU A 99 9.31 -8.97 1.58
N ASP A 100 10.24 -9.94 1.64
CA ASP A 100 11.66 -9.72 1.32
C ASP A 100 11.82 -9.23 -0.15
N GLU A 101 11.09 -9.83 -1.09
CA GLU A 101 11.09 -9.43 -2.51
C GLU A 101 10.56 -8.00 -2.70
N TYR A 102 9.44 -7.66 -2.06
CA TYR A 102 8.84 -6.33 -2.13
C TYR A 102 9.76 -5.27 -1.52
N THR A 103 10.30 -5.53 -0.33
CA THR A 103 11.17 -4.59 0.39
C THR A 103 12.47 -4.34 -0.37
N ALA A 104 13.07 -5.37 -0.94
CA ALA A 104 14.30 -5.26 -1.73
C ALA A 104 14.04 -4.74 -3.17
N GLN A 105 12.77 -4.67 -3.62
CA GLN A 105 12.41 -4.41 -5.02
C GLN A 105 13.21 -5.28 -5.99
N ALA A 106 13.30 -6.57 -5.65
CA ALA A 106 14.22 -7.50 -6.30
C ALA A 106 13.75 -7.95 -7.70
N THR A 107 12.48 -7.73 -8.04
CA THR A 107 11.88 -8.13 -9.30
C THR A 107 11.15 -6.97 -9.97
N ALA A 108 10.86 -7.09 -11.26
CA ALA A 108 10.07 -6.10 -11.98
C ALA A 108 8.64 -6.01 -11.42
N GLU A 109 8.09 -7.13 -10.95
CA GLU A 109 6.79 -7.19 -10.26
C GLU A 109 6.82 -6.37 -8.97
N ALA A 110 7.86 -6.51 -8.14
CA ALA A 110 8.00 -5.75 -6.89
C ALA A 110 8.13 -4.24 -7.14
N VAL A 111 8.90 -3.84 -8.16
CA VAL A 111 9.02 -2.44 -8.58
C VAL A 111 7.68 -1.89 -9.08
N PHE A 112 6.94 -2.68 -9.86
CA PHE A 112 5.62 -2.32 -10.35
C PHE A 112 4.63 -2.16 -9.17
N VAL A 113 4.60 -3.11 -8.23
CA VAL A 113 3.74 -3.04 -7.04
C VAL A 113 4.06 -1.82 -6.18
N LYS A 114 5.34 -1.44 -6.06
CA LYS A 114 5.73 -0.20 -5.36
C LYS A 114 5.18 1.05 -6.04
N SER A 115 5.09 1.05 -7.35
CA SER A 115 4.44 2.14 -8.10
C SER A 115 2.92 2.14 -7.89
N LEU A 116 2.29 0.96 -7.82
CA LEU A 116 0.85 0.84 -7.52
C LEU A 116 0.51 1.32 -6.10
N ASP A 117 1.35 1.04 -5.11
CA ASP A 117 1.21 1.55 -3.72
C ASP A 117 1.09 3.08 -3.72
N LYS A 118 1.98 3.76 -4.44
CA LYS A 118 1.96 5.22 -4.55
C LYS A 118 0.80 5.74 -5.39
N LEU A 119 0.46 5.05 -6.47
CA LEU A 119 -0.68 5.41 -7.31
C LEU A 119 -2.00 5.29 -6.53
N ASP A 120 -2.21 4.19 -5.80
CA ASP A 120 -3.42 4.00 -4.98
C ASP A 120 -3.54 5.11 -3.94
N MET A 121 -2.47 5.43 -3.22
CA MET A 121 -2.43 6.53 -2.27
C MET A 121 -2.82 7.88 -2.92
N GLY A 122 -2.28 8.19 -4.10
CA GLY A 122 -2.60 9.42 -4.82
C GLY A 122 -4.06 9.49 -5.27
N LEU A 123 -4.58 8.42 -5.86
CA LEU A 123 -5.99 8.33 -6.29
C LEU A 123 -6.95 8.41 -5.09
N GLN A 124 -6.57 7.81 -3.96
CA GLN A 124 -7.38 7.87 -2.75
C GLN A 124 -7.36 9.28 -2.13
N ALA A 125 -6.23 10.00 -2.21
CA ALA A 125 -6.16 11.41 -1.82
C ALA A 125 -7.13 12.27 -2.65
N MET A 126 -7.13 12.14 -3.97
CA MET A 126 -8.09 12.85 -4.86
C MET A 126 -9.54 12.56 -4.48
N ARG A 127 -9.87 11.30 -4.15
CA ARG A 127 -11.22 10.93 -3.70
C ARG A 127 -11.60 11.61 -2.39
N TYR A 128 -10.68 11.68 -1.43
CA TYR A 128 -10.94 12.35 -0.14
C TYR A 128 -11.04 13.86 -0.30
N GLU A 129 -10.17 14.50 -1.09
CA GLU A 129 -10.28 15.94 -1.41
C GLU A 129 -11.65 16.26 -2.00
N HIS A 130 -12.08 15.49 -3.01
CA HIS A 130 -13.38 15.70 -3.64
C HIS A 130 -14.56 15.48 -2.67
N ALA A 131 -14.50 14.43 -1.84
CA ALA A 131 -15.61 14.05 -0.96
C ALA A 131 -15.70 14.91 0.31
N GLN A 132 -14.58 15.41 0.82
CA GLN A 132 -14.52 16.06 2.13
C GLN A 132 -14.06 17.52 2.08
N GLY A 133 -13.65 18.03 0.89
CA GLY A 133 -13.22 19.41 0.71
C GLY A 133 -11.96 19.79 1.49
N MET A 134 -11.06 18.84 1.68
CA MET A 134 -9.82 19.00 2.43
C MET A 134 -8.61 19.08 1.50
N ASP A 135 -7.49 19.61 1.99
CA ASP A 135 -6.23 19.67 1.26
C ASP A 135 -5.36 18.46 1.60
N LEU A 136 -5.10 17.61 0.61
CA LEU A 136 -4.21 16.44 0.71
C LEU A 136 -3.05 16.53 -0.31
N SER A 137 -2.70 17.73 -0.72
CA SER A 137 -1.62 18.01 -1.68
C SER A 137 -0.27 17.38 -1.27
N GLU A 138 0.01 17.21 0.02
CA GLU A 138 1.19 16.48 0.53
C GLU A 138 1.24 15.06 -0.04
N PHE A 139 0.13 14.33 0.02
CA PHE A 139 0.02 12.95 -0.46
C PHE A 139 0.06 12.88 -1.99
N LEU A 140 -0.66 13.77 -2.67
CA LEU A 140 -0.66 13.87 -4.13
C LEU A 140 0.74 14.15 -4.67
N ASN A 141 1.46 15.13 -4.10
CA ASN A 141 2.81 15.46 -4.50
C ASN A 141 3.79 14.31 -4.22
N SER A 142 3.63 13.62 -3.08
CA SER A 142 4.41 12.43 -2.75
C SER A 142 4.19 11.32 -3.79
N ALA A 143 2.94 11.07 -4.17
CA ALA A 143 2.60 10.07 -5.18
C ALA A 143 3.17 10.46 -6.56
N ARG A 144 2.92 11.69 -7.04
CA ARG A 144 3.44 12.20 -8.32
C ARG A 144 4.96 12.11 -8.44
N ASN A 145 5.68 12.36 -7.35
CA ASN A 145 7.14 12.26 -7.33
C ASN A 145 7.67 10.82 -7.33
N ALA A 146 6.88 9.88 -6.81
CA ALA A 146 7.28 8.48 -6.66
C ALA A 146 6.91 7.61 -7.87
N VAL A 147 5.83 7.95 -8.61
CA VAL A 147 5.42 7.18 -9.79
C VAL A 147 6.02 7.73 -11.08
N GLY A 148 6.36 6.82 -11.99
CA GLY A 148 6.77 7.17 -13.36
C GLY A 148 5.57 7.25 -14.32
N GLU A 149 5.86 7.60 -15.59
CA GLU A 149 4.86 7.47 -16.65
C GLU A 149 4.55 5.99 -16.96
N PRO A 150 3.30 5.64 -17.31
CA PRO A 150 2.17 6.56 -17.56
C PRO A 150 1.36 6.92 -16.30
N PHE A 151 1.73 6.43 -15.12
CA PHE A 151 0.92 6.58 -13.90
C PHE A 151 0.88 8.01 -13.39
N ARG A 152 1.92 8.80 -13.64
CA ARG A 152 1.93 10.22 -13.25
C ARG A 152 0.76 10.97 -13.88
N GLY A 153 0.52 10.77 -15.18
CA GLY A 153 -0.61 11.39 -15.87
C GLY A 153 -2.00 11.02 -15.31
N LEU A 154 -2.12 9.93 -14.53
CA LEU A 154 -3.37 9.57 -13.85
C LEU A 154 -3.61 10.40 -12.57
N LEU A 155 -2.58 11.06 -12.06
CA LEU A 155 -2.63 11.90 -10.86
C LEU A 155 -2.66 13.39 -11.18
N ASP A 156 -2.53 13.77 -12.45
CA ASP A 156 -2.65 15.14 -12.89
C ASP A 156 -4.13 15.51 -13.02
N ASP A 157 -4.46 16.76 -12.72
CA ASP A 157 -5.82 17.27 -12.90
C ASP A 157 -6.18 17.14 -14.39
N CYS A 158 -7.30 16.48 -14.69
CA CYS A 158 -7.85 16.52 -16.02
C CYS A 158 -8.25 17.99 -16.27
N GLU A 159 -7.48 18.71 -17.11
CA GLU A 159 -7.99 19.95 -17.67
C GLU A 159 -9.27 19.61 -18.44
N GLU A 160 -10.42 20.03 -17.89
CA GLU A 160 -11.71 20.00 -18.61
C GLU A 160 -11.73 20.97 -19.78
#